data_a2837f5bebfd6ea11f393ac4941141ff
#
_entry.id   a2837f5bebfd6ea11f393ac4941141ff
#
_cell.length_a   1.000
_cell.length_b   1.000
_cell.length_c   1.000
_cell.angle_alpha   90.00
_cell.angle_beta   90.00
_cell.angle_gamma   90.00
#
_symmetry.space_group_name_H-M   'P 1'
#
loop_
_entity.id
_entity.type
_entity.pdbx_description
1 polymer ?
#
loop_
_entity_poly.entity_id
_entity_poly.type
_entity_poly.pdbx_seq_one_letter_code
_entity_poly.pdbx_strand_id
1 'polypeptide(L)'
;DESRHFFGKEKVKQLLDIMASLRLNVFHWHLTDEPGWRIEIKKYPLLTKVGSKGNYHDPSAPAAFYTQEDIKDIVAYAAARHIMIVPEFDMPGHATAACRAYPELSGGGEGRWKDFTFHPCKEETFRFISDVLDELITLFPSPYIHIGGDEVHFGNQEWFTDPQIQQFIKDKQLMNETGLEQYFVRRVADIIAAKGKTMIGWDEIVDAGVSPDKAVVMWWRHDRRYQLLKALESGYRVIMTPRRPMYGDFMQYSTHNVGRYWDGYNPIEDVFSFPRSIEHLFKGYESQIMGMQYSLWTERVADVKRLDFMVFPRLIALAEAAWTPAGRKDYSRFMRRLPFFLHWLDTKDIYYFDPFAPERRPEPTAPEKEDVLQNG
;
A
#
# COMPACT_ATOMS: atom_id res chain seq x y z
N ASP A 1 -0.29 -4.88 3.67
CA ASP A 1 -1.74 -4.65 3.81
C ASP A 1 -2.27 -5.51 4.95
N GLU A 2 -2.84 -4.87 5.99
CA GLU A 2 -3.56 -5.54 7.07
C GLU A 2 -5.03 -5.08 7.13
N SER A 3 -5.46 -4.27 6.19
CA SER A 3 -6.85 -3.87 6.11
C SER A 3 -7.72 -5.01 5.59
N ARG A 4 -7.32 -5.66 4.48
CA ARG A 4 -8.10 -6.76 3.91
C ARG A 4 -8.09 -7.99 4.81
N HIS A 5 -6.93 -8.35 5.36
CA HIS A 5 -6.79 -9.39 6.40
C HIS A 5 -5.80 -8.95 7.47
N PHE A 6 -6.14 -9.20 8.73
CA PHE A 6 -5.38 -8.77 9.89
C PHE A 6 -4.52 -9.93 10.43
N PHE A 7 -3.20 -9.75 10.53
CA PHE A 7 -2.25 -10.80 10.94
C PHE A 7 -1.74 -10.63 12.37
N GLY A 8 -1.81 -9.41 12.90
CA GLY A 8 -1.48 -9.14 14.28
C GLY A 8 0.00 -8.87 14.57
N LYS A 9 0.24 -8.37 15.78
CA LYS A 9 1.50 -7.80 16.24
C LYS A 9 2.70 -8.74 16.10
N GLU A 10 2.54 -10.00 16.44
CA GLU A 10 3.64 -10.97 16.43
C GLU A 10 4.11 -11.25 15.00
N LYS A 11 3.17 -11.33 14.05
CA LYS A 11 3.54 -11.50 12.63
C LYS A 11 4.26 -10.27 12.08
N VAL A 12 3.79 -9.08 12.42
CA VAL A 12 4.48 -7.84 12.02
C VAL A 12 5.90 -7.80 12.58
N LYS A 13 6.10 -8.13 13.87
CA LYS A 13 7.44 -8.19 14.47
C LYS A 13 8.33 -9.23 13.80
N GLN A 14 7.80 -10.41 13.46
CA GLN A 14 8.54 -11.44 12.72
C GLN A 14 8.98 -10.92 11.35
N LEU A 15 8.11 -10.21 10.61
CA LEU A 15 8.49 -9.59 9.34
C LEU A 15 9.56 -8.51 9.52
N LEU A 16 9.48 -7.69 10.56
CA LEU A 16 10.51 -6.69 10.88
C LEU A 16 11.87 -7.34 11.18
N ASP A 17 11.90 -8.49 11.86
CA ASP A 17 13.15 -9.25 12.07
C ASP A 17 13.78 -9.73 10.76
N ILE A 18 12.95 -10.20 9.83
CA ILE A 18 13.40 -10.66 8.52
C ILE A 18 13.86 -9.46 7.69
N MET A 19 13.10 -8.37 7.69
CA MET A 19 13.47 -7.11 7.01
C MET A 19 14.84 -6.59 7.50
N ALA A 20 15.06 -6.57 8.81
CA ALA A 20 16.34 -6.18 9.41
C ALA A 20 17.48 -7.07 8.91
N SER A 21 17.28 -8.39 8.91
CA SER A 21 18.27 -9.36 8.42
C SER A 21 18.59 -9.18 6.93
N LEU A 22 17.63 -8.73 6.15
CA LEU A 22 17.77 -8.40 4.73
C LEU A 22 18.19 -6.93 4.48
N ARG A 23 18.39 -6.14 5.54
CA ARG A 23 18.72 -4.71 5.49
C ARG A 23 17.68 -3.87 4.76
N LEU A 24 16.42 -4.25 4.83
CA LEU A 24 15.30 -3.42 4.42
C LEU A 24 15.00 -2.43 5.55
N ASN A 25 14.86 -1.15 5.22
CA ASN A 25 14.91 -0.07 6.21
C ASN A 25 13.61 0.73 6.34
N VAL A 26 12.58 0.40 5.55
CA VAL A 26 11.26 1.04 5.64
C VAL A 26 10.17 -0.01 5.56
N PHE A 27 9.22 0.04 6.50
CA PHE A 27 8.01 -0.75 6.49
C PHE A 27 6.82 0.18 6.19
N HIS A 28 6.25 0.05 5.01
CA HIS A 28 5.04 0.75 4.62
C HIS A 28 3.85 -0.08 5.11
N TRP A 29 3.01 0.51 5.97
CA TRP A 29 1.95 -0.20 6.67
C TRP A 29 0.58 0.32 6.26
N HIS A 30 -0.11 -0.45 5.42
CA HIS A 30 -1.44 -0.15 4.93
C HIS A 30 -2.48 -0.63 5.96
N LEU A 31 -3.05 0.32 6.70
CA LEU A 31 -3.86 0.08 7.90
C LEU A 31 -5.35 0.39 7.70
N THR A 32 -5.73 1.00 6.58
CA THR A 32 -7.12 1.43 6.32
C THR A 32 -7.50 1.18 4.87
N ASP A 33 -8.67 0.57 4.67
CA ASP A 33 -9.25 0.28 3.35
C ASP A 33 -10.75 -0.08 3.51
N GLU A 34 -11.41 -0.53 2.43
CA GLU A 34 -12.84 -0.87 2.46
C GLU A 34 -13.21 -1.89 3.53
N PRO A 35 -12.50 -3.04 3.67
CA PRO A 35 -12.94 -4.07 4.62
C PRO A 35 -12.69 -3.70 6.06
N GLY A 36 -11.64 -2.90 6.35
CA GLY A 36 -11.28 -2.68 7.72
C GLY A 36 -10.41 -1.47 8.03
N TRP A 37 -10.71 -0.84 9.12
CA TRP A 37 -9.89 0.17 9.79
C TRP A 37 -9.10 -0.48 10.93
N ARG A 38 -7.78 -0.46 10.89
CA ARG A 38 -6.94 -1.31 11.78
C ARG A 38 -6.14 -0.56 12.84
N ILE A 39 -6.41 0.72 13.07
CA ILE A 39 -5.68 1.52 14.05
C ILE A 39 -6.62 2.28 14.98
N GLU A 40 -6.33 2.25 16.29
CA GLU A 40 -7.09 3.01 17.28
C GLU A 40 -6.86 4.52 17.14
N ILE A 41 -7.97 5.26 16.97
CA ILE A 41 -8.01 6.71 17.03
C ILE A 41 -8.97 7.09 18.19
N LYS A 42 -8.40 7.62 19.26
CA LYS A 42 -9.17 7.86 20.51
C LYS A 42 -10.29 8.87 20.33
N LYS A 43 -10.05 9.89 19.48
CA LYS A 43 -11.05 10.91 19.16
C LYS A 43 -12.24 10.33 18.37
N TYR A 44 -12.01 9.25 17.62
CA TYR A 44 -13.00 8.61 16.76
C TYR A 44 -13.19 7.13 17.09
N PRO A 45 -13.77 6.79 18.25
CA PRO A 45 -13.81 5.40 18.76
C PRO A 45 -14.65 4.43 17.91
N LEU A 46 -15.55 4.91 17.06
CA LEU A 46 -16.32 4.05 16.17
C LEU A 46 -15.46 3.48 15.04
N LEU A 47 -14.31 4.07 14.71
CA LEU A 47 -13.38 3.50 13.74
C LEU A 47 -12.94 2.08 14.14
N THR A 48 -12.72 1.83 15.43
CA THR A 48 -12.36 0.49 15.92
C THR A 48 -13.57 -0.33 16.37
N LYS A 49 -14.66 0.30 16.86
CA LYS A 49 -15.87 -0.43 17.27
C LYS A 49 -16.72 -0.92 16.09
N VAL A 50 -16.72 -0.20 14.99
CA VAL A 50 -17.52 -0.46 13.79
C VAL A 50 -16.62 -0.69 12.59
N GLY A 51 -15.70 0.24 12.30
CA GLY A 51 -14.85 0.23 11.11
C GLY A 51 -13.86 -0.96 11.05
N SER A 52 -13.46 -1.51 12.21
CA SER A 52 -12.52 -2.64 12.26
C SER A 52 -13.18 -4.02 12.17
N LYS A 53 -14.53 -4.09 12.12
CA LYS A 53 -15.26 -5.37 11.95
C LYS A 53 -15.18 -5.82 10.51
N GLY A 54 -15.04 -7.13 10.33
CA GLY A 54 -14.97 -7.75 9.02
C GLY A 54 -13.55 -7.82 8.44
N ASN A 55 -13.46 -8.59 7.39
CA ASN A 55 -12.30 -8.70 6.51
C ASN A 55 -12.80 -8.89 5.07
N TYR A 56 -11.90 -9.06 4.13
CA TYR A 56 -12.26 -9.16 2.71
C TYR A 56 -13.19 -10.33 2.37
N HIS A 57 -13.05 -11.48 3.06
CA HIS A 57 -13.86 -12.67 2.81
C HIS A 57 -15.09 -12.76 3.73
N ASP A 58 -14.99 -12.24 4.95
CA ASP A 58 -16.05 -12.33 5.96
C ASP A 58 -16.36 -10.94 6.55
N PRO A 59 -17.41 -10.26 6.06
CA PRO A 59 -17.81 -8.96 6.61
C PRO A 59 -18.34 -9.05 8.04
N SER A 60 -18.61 -10.27 8.57
CA SER A 60 -19.06 -10.50 9.94
C SER A 60 -17.93 -10.84 10.92
N ALA A 61 -16.70 -10.97 10.44
CA ALA A 61 -15.55 -11.28 11.28
C ALA A 61 -15.41 -10.29 12.45
N PRO A 62 -14.96 -10.76 13.63
CA PRO A 62 -14.76 -9.89 14.79
C PRO A 62 -13.87 -8.69 14.49
N ALA A 63 -14.08 -7.61 15.26
CA ALA A 63 -13.22 -6.45 15.19
C ALA A 63 -11.75 -6.81 15.47
N ALA A 64 -10.87 -6.39 14.56
CA ALA A 64 -9.43 -6.60 14.66
C ALA A 64 -8.69 -5.30 14.33
N PHE A 65 -7.86 -4.82 15.26
CA PHE A 65 -7.14 -3.57 15.12
C PHE A 65 -5.96 -3.52 16.11
N TYR A 66 -5.07 -2.59 15.90
CA TYR A 66 -3.99 -2.25 16.82
C TYR A 66 -4.42 -1.12 17.76
N THR A 67 -4.25 -1.33 19.06
CA THR A 67 -4.32 -0.24 20.03
C THR A 67 -3.15 0.72 19.84
N GLN A 68 -3.26 1.95 20.35
CA GLN A 68 -2.13 2.89 20.29
C GLN A 68 -0.89 2.34 21.02
N GLU A 69 -1.07 1.55 22.07
CA GLU A 69 0.03 0.89 22.78
C GLU A 69 0.68 -0.21 21.93
N ASP A 70 -0.11 -0.99 21.16
CA ASP A 70 0.45 -1.95 20.20
C ASP A 70 1.28 -1.26 19.12
N ILE A 71 0.78 -0.13 18.59
CA ILE A 71 1.51 0.67 17.61
C ILE A 71 2.83 1.19 18.17
N LYS A 72 2.84 1.75 19.39
CA LYS A 72 4.05 2.24 20.04
C LYS A 72 5.07 1.12 20.25
N ASP A 73 4.62 -0.05 20.67
CA ASP A 73 5.47 -1.23 20.84
C ASP A 73 6.08 -1.68 19.51
N ILE A 74 5.29 -1.76 18.44
CA ILE A 74 5.76 -2.12 17.10
C ILE A 74 6.74 -1.06 16.54
N VAL A 75 6.43 0.22 16.71
CA VAL A 75 7.29 1.32 16.27
C VAL A 75 8.64 1.31 17.01
N ALA A 76 8.63 1.10 18.32
CA ALA A 76 9.86 0.96 19.09
C ALA A 76 10.67 -0.29 18.69
N TYR A 77 9.97 -1.41 18.41
CA TYR A 77 10.58 -2.64 17.93
C TYR A 77 11.26 -2.47 16.55
N ALA A 78 10.60 -1.76 15.63
CA ALA A 78 11.15 -1.42 14.33
C ALA A 78 12.35 -0.47 14.43
N ALA A 79 12.24 0.58 15.26
CA ALA A 79 13.31 1.56 15.48
C ALA A 79 14.59 0.91 16.01
N ALA A 80 14.49 -0.05 16.95
CA ALA A 80 15.62 -0.85 17.44
C ALA A 80 16.30 -1.68 16.35
N ARG A 81 15.66 -1.85 15.17
CA ARG A 81 16.16 -2.54 13.97
C ARG A 81 16.51 -1.59 12.84
N HIS A 82 16.53 -0.28 13.11
CA HIS A 82 16.75 0.77 12.11
C HIS A 82 15.73 0.72 10.96
N ILE A 83 14.49 0.30 11.24
CA ILE A 83 13.38 0.30 10.30
C ILE A 83 12.42 1.43 10.65
N MET A 84 12.18 2.32 9.70
CA MET A 84 11.17 3.34 9.79
C MET A 84 9.81 2.76 9.37
N ILE A 85 8.76 3.07 10.13
CA ILE A 85 7.39 2.70 9.72
C ILE A 85 6.72 3.92 9.10
N VAL A 86 6.22 3.76 7.87
CA VAL A 86 5.39 4.74 7.18
C VAL A 86 3.94 4.24 7.24
N PRO A 87 3.05 4.90 8.00
CA PRO A 87 1.64 4.52 8.01
C PRO A 87 0.94 5.02 6.75
N GLU A 88 0.00 4.22 6.24
CA GLU A 88 -0.95 4.65 5.22
C GLU A 88 -2.34 4.82 5.81
N PHE A 89 -2.92 5.99 5.54
CA PHE A 89 -4.31 6.34 5.75
C PHE A 89 -4.89 6.73 4.40
N ASP A 90 -5.55 5.78 3.75
CA ASP A 90 -6.00 5.91 2.37
C ASP A 90 -7.19 6.85 2.23
N MET A 91 -7.11 7.74 1.21
CA MET A 91 -8.12 8.75 0.90
C MET A 91 -7.89 9.40 -0.48
N PRO A 92 -8.91 9.93 -1.17
CA PRO A 92 -10.32 9.93 -0.77
C PRO A 92 -11.03 8.61 -1.03
N GLY A 93 -10.47 7.73 -1.89
CA GLY A 93 -10.94 6.37 -2.12
C GLY A 93 -10.66 5.44 -0.92
N HIS A 94 -11.06 4.16 -1.04
CA HIS A 94 -10.78 3.12 -0.03
C HIS A 94 -11.27 3.45 1.39
N ALA A 95 -12.28 4.35 1.52
CA ALA A 95 -12.75 4.92 2.78
C ALA A 95 -13.93 4.18 3.40
N THR A 96 -14.43 3.08 2.80
CA THR A 96 -15.67 2.41 3.21
C THR A 96 -15.70 2.05 4.69
N ALA A 97 -14.61 1.56 5.27
CA ALA A 97 -14.57 1.22 6.70
C ALA A 97 -14.74 2.45 7.61
N ALA A 98 -14.15 3.58 7.23
CA ALA A 98 -14.31 4.84 7.94
C ALA A 98 -15.73 5.42 7.77
N CYS A 99 -16.24 5.41 6.54
CA CYS A 99 -17.60 5.87 6.24
C CYS A 99 -18.68 4.99 6.88
N ARG A 100 -18.44 3.67 7.01
CA ARG A 100 -19.31 2.78 7.78
C ARG A 100 -19.37 3.16 9.27
N ALA A 101 -18.27 3.64 9.83
CA ALA A 101 -18.20 4.09 11.21
C ALA A 101 -18.79 5.50 11.40
N TYR A 102 -18.64 6.37 10.41
CA TYR A 102 -19.08 7.77 10.41
C TYR A 102 -19.72 8.10 9.06
N PRO A 103 -21.02 7.75 8.86
CA PRO A 103 -21.69 7.88 7.56
C PRO A 103 -21.74 9.31 7.00
N GLU A 104 -21.67 10.32 7.86
CA GLU A 104 -21.63 11.72 7.46
C GLU A 104 -20.41 12.12 6.64
N LEU A 105 -19.35 11.29 6.70
CA LEU A 105 -18.11 11.48 5.94
C LEU A 105 -18.18 10.92 4.52
N SER A 106 -19.21 10.10 4.21
CA SER A 106 -19.31 9.43 2.92
C SER A 106 -19.50 10.45 1.78
N GLY A 107 -18.72 10.25 0.71
CA GLY A 107 -18.86 10.91 -0.57
C GLY A 107 -19.62 10.07 -1.60
N GLY A 108 -20.22 8.95 -1.15
CA GLY A 108 -21.00 8.06 -1.98
C GLY A 108 -20.23 6.88 -2.54
N GLY A 109 -20.79 6.33 -3.60
CA GLY A 109 -20.39 5.11 -4.27
C GLY A 109 -21.53 4.09 -4.30
N GLU A 110 -21.58 3.27 -5.34
CA GLU A 110 -22.70 2.37 -5.60
C GLU A 110 -22.29 0.90 -5.58
N GLY A 111 -23.25 0.03 -5.31
CA GLY A 111 -23.07 -1.42 -5.38
C GLY A 111 -21.96 -1.93 -4.49
N ARG A 112 -20.96 -2.57 -5.10
CA ARG A 112 -19.77 -3.08 -4.41
C ARG A 112 -18.94 -1.95 -3.78
N TRP A 113 -18.95 -0.78 -4.37
CA TRP A 113 -18.15 0.38 -4.00
C TRP A 113 -18.95 1.39 -3.16
N LYS A 114 -20.00 0.93 -2.48
CA LYS A 114 -20.82 1.77 -1.59
C LYS A 114 -19.97 2.40 -0.50
N ASP A 115 -20.16 3.72 -0.29
CA ASP A 115 -19.41 4.51 0.69
C ASP A 115 -17.88 4.46 0.49
N PHE A 116 -17.43 4.28 -0.77
CA PHE A 116 -16.02 4.06 -1.10
C PHE A 116 -15.17 5.31 -0.93
N THR A 117 -15.75 6.50 -1.14
CA THR A 117 -15.01 7.74 -1.06
C THR A 117 -15.40 8.57 0.15
N PHE A 118 -14.45 9.31 0.70
CA PHE A 118 -14.78 10.44 1.56
C PHE A 118 -15.46 11.55 0.76
N HIS A 119 -16.35 12.31 1.44
CA HIS A 119 -17.02 13.46 0.82
C HIS A 119 -16.00 14.57 0.51
N PRO A 120 -15.81 14.93 -0.78
CA PRO A 120 -14.62 15.67 -1.21
C PRO A 120 -14.63 17.17 -0.89
N CYS A 121 -15.79 17.72 -0.48
CA CYS A 121 -15.91 19.15 -0.26
C CYS A 121 -16.45 19.57 1.12
N LYS A 122 -16.83 18.61 2.00
CA LYS A 122 -17.27 18.94 3.36
C LYS A 122 -16.09 19.29 4.27
N GLU A 123 -16.21 20.39 5.01
CA GLU A 123 -15.21 20.79 6.02
C GLU A 123 -15.06 19.75 7.15
N GLU A 124 -16.14 19.04 7.47
CA GLU A 124 -16.16 17.94 8.43
C GLU A 124 -15.19 16.83 8.04
N THR A 125 -15.12 16.48 6.75
CA THR A 125 -14.19 15.50 6.22
C THR A 125 -12.74 15.94 6.46
N PHE A 126 -12.39 17.17 6.14
CA PHE A 126 -11.02 17.65 6.33
C PHE A 126 -10.66 17.84 7.81
N ARG A 127 -11.64 18.15 8.66
CA ARG A 127 -11.47 18.16 10.11
C ARG A 127 -11.18 16.76 10.63
N PHE A 128 -12.00 15.77 10.21
CA PHE A 128 -11.78 14.37 10.55
C PHE A 128 -10.36 13.92 10.14
N ILE A 129 -9.97 14.17 8.89
CA ILE A 129 -8.62 13.83 8.38
C ILE A 129 -7.54 14.50 9.24
N SER A 130 -7.66 15.79 9.52
CA SER A 130 -6.69 16.51 10.35
C SER A 130 -6.58 15.94 11.76
N ASP A 131 -7.70 15.59 12.38
CA ASP A 131 -7.74 15.02 13.72
C ASP A 131 -7.11 13.61 13.77
N VAL A 132 -7.37 12.77 12.76
CA VAL A 132 -6.74 11.46 12.63
C VAL A 132 -5.22 11.60 12.46
N LEU A 133 -4.79 12.52 11.59
CA LEU A 133 -3.37 12.81 11.37
C LEU A 133 -2.67 13.30 12.64
N ASP A 134 -3.34 14.07 13.51
CA ASP A 134 -2.76 14.51 14.79
C ASP A 134 -2.43 13.32 15.70
N GLU A 135 -3.27 12.30 15.75
CA GLU A 135 -2.98 11.09 16.53
C GLU A 135 -1.91 10.23 15.83
N LEU A 136 -1.99 10.03 14.51
CA LEU A 136 -0.98 9.26 13.76
C LEU A 136 0.44 9.83 13.91
N ILE A 137 0.58 11.15 13.87
CA ILE A 137 1.89 11.82 13.99
C ILE A 137 2.52 11.59 15.38
N THR A 138 1.72 11.45 16.42
CA THR A 138 2.23 11.13 17.77
C THR A 138 2.68 9.68 17.89
N LEU A 139 2.12 8.78 17.09
CA LEU A 139 2.40 7.35 17.12
C LEU A 139 3.57 6.98 16.19
N PHE A 140 3.68 7.66 15.03
CA PHE A 140 4.68 7.36 14.01
C PHE A 140 5.68 8.50 13.86
N PRO A 141 6.94 8.31 14.29
CA PRO A 141 7.98 9.34 14.18
C PRO A 141 8.45 9.57 12.73
N SER A 142 8.00 8.78 11.78
CA SER A 142 8.28 8.95 10.36
C SER A 142 8.06 10.41 9.91
N PRO A 143 8.94 10.98 9.08
CA PRO A 143 8.69 12.26 8.44
C PRO A 143 7.61 12.17 7.34
N TYR A 144 7.16 10.97 7.03
CA TYR A 144 6.22 10.69 5.95
C TYR A 144 4.90 10.14 6.46
N ILE A 145 3.81 10.51 5.78
CA ILE A 145 2.46 9.89 5.89
C ILE A 145 2.02 9.54 4.48
N HIS A 146 1.63 8.29 4.25
CA HIS A 146 1.06 7.86 2.99
C HIS A 146 -0.45 8.05 3.01
N ILE A 147 -1.01 8.62 1.94
CA ILE A 147 -2.44 8.95 1.86
C ILE A 147 -3.21 8.09 0.86
N GLY A 148 -2.58 7.12 0.21
CA GLY A 148 -3.18 6.44 -0.94
C GLY A 148 -3.31 7.38 -2.14
N GLY A 149 -4.52 7.80 -2.45
CA GLY A 149 -4.82 8.72 -3.56
C GLY A 149 -5.13 8.02 -4.86
N ASP A 150 -5.32 6.70 -4.82
CA ASP A 150 -5.55 5.82 -5.96
C ASP A 150 -7.03 5.48 -6.16
N GLU A 151 -7.35 5.04 -7.36
CA GLU A 151 -8.58 4.35 -7.75
C GLU A 151 -9.91 5.04 -7.40
N VAL A 152 -9.91 6.34 -7.16
CA VAL A 152 -11.09 7.14 -6.73
C VAL A 152 -12.30 6.94 -7.64
N HIS A 153 -12.04 6.68 -8.94
CA HIS A 153 -13.07 6.49 -9.95
C HIS A 153 -13.98 5.27 -9.73
N PHE A 154 -13.58 4.31 -8.89
CA PHE A 154 -14.43 3.16 -8.58
C PHE A 154 -15.67 3.53 -7.75
N GLY A 155 -15.60 4.58 -6.94
CA GLY A 155 -16.70 4.95 -6.04
C GLY A 155 -17.05 6.42 -6.00
N ASN A 156 -16.79 7.17 -7.07
CA ASN A 156 -17.11 8.60 -7.14
C ASN A 156 -18.34 8.92 -8.01
N GLN A 157 -19.22 7.95 -8.27
CA GLN A 157 -20.37 8.14 -9.15
C GLN A 157 -21.30 9.25 -8.67
N GLU A 158 -21.51 9.36 -7.35
CA GLU A 158 -22.35 10.41 -6.77
C GLU A 158 -21.76 11.81 -6.93
N TRP A 159 -20.43 11.93 -7.13
CA TRP A 159 -19.81 13.23 -7.37
C TRP A 159 -20.35 13.93 -8.63
N PHE A 160 -20.81 13.17 -9.61
CA PHE A 160 -21.36 13.69 -10.87
C PHE A 160 -22.81 14.19 -10.72
N THR A 161 -23.52 13.76 -9.71
CA THR A 161 -24.97 14.01 -9.57
C THR A 161 -25.35 14.77 -8.30
N ASP A 162 -24.51 14.75 -7.25
CA ASP A 162 -24.78 15.46 -6.00
C ASP A 162 -24.77 16.98 -6.22
N PRO A 163 -25.89 17.69 -5.97
CA PRO A 163 -25.99 19.12 -6.21
C PRO A 163 -24.99 19.96 -5.41
N GLN A 164 -24.62 19.53 -4.19
CA GLN A 164 -23.68 20.24 -3.34
C GLN A 164 -22.27 20.14 -3.93
N ILE A 165 -21.88 18.95 -4.38
CA ILE A 165 -20.58 18.72 -5.02
C ILE A 165 -20.49 19.49 -6.34
N GLN A 166 -21.53 19.41 -7.17
CA GLN A 166 -21.57 20.12 -8.45
C GLN A 166 -21.54 21.66 -8.28
N GLN A 167 -22.20 22.18 -7.23
CA GLN A 167 -22.12 23.59 -6.91
C GLN A 167 -20.70 23.97 -6.43
N PHE A 168 -20.08 23.12 -5.58
CA PHE A 168 -18.72 23.37 -5.10
C PHE A 168 -17.70 23.39 -6.25
N ILE A 169 -17.81 22.50 -7.24
CA ILE A 169 -16.96 22.50 -8.45
C ILE A 169 -17.06 23.85 -9.17
N LYS A 170 -18.26 24.37 -9.35
CA LYS A 170 -18.50 25.68 -9.97
C LYS A 170 -17.91 26.83 -9.15
N ASP A 171 -18.20 26.87 -7.85
CA ASP A 171 -17.76 27.94 -6.95
C ASP A 171 -16.24 28.02 -6.85
N LYS A 172 -15.56 26.86 -6.87
CA LYS A 172 -14.10 26.76 -6.85
C LYS A 172 -13.46 26.83 -8.24
N GLN A 173 -14.28 26.99 -9.29
CA GLN A 173 -13.81 27.02 -10.69
C GLN A 173 -12.96 25.81 -11.06
N LEU A 174 -13.34 24.65 -10.53
CA LEU A 174 -12.69 23.37 -10.88
C LEU A 174 -13.21 22.90 -12.23
N MET A 175 -12.37 22.21 -13.01
CA MET A 175 -12.75 21.77 -14.35
C MET A 175 -13.91 20.77 -14.34
N ASN A 176 -13.83 19.79 -13.43
CA ASN A 176 -14.76 18.66 -13.28
C ASN A 176 -14.46 17.90 -11.99
N GLU A 177 -14.99 16.67 -11.86
CA GLU A 177 -14.77 15.77 -10.72
C GLU A 177 -13.29 15.36 -10.58
N THR A 178 -12.55 15.21 -11.67
CA THR A 178 -11.08 15.02 -11.61
C THR A 178 -10.39 16.25 -11.01
N GLY A 179 -10.83 17.44 -11.37
CA GLY A 179 -10.36 18.69 -10.74
C GLY A 179 -10.69 18.75 -9.25
N LEU A 180 -11.81 18.20 -8.84
CA LEU A 180 -12.22 18.08 -7.44
C LEU A 180 -11.33 17.08 -6.66
N GLU A 181 -11.03 15.92 -7.24
CA GLU A 181 -10.08 14.95 -6.68
C GLU A 181 -8.70 15.60 -6.48
N GLN A 182 -8.20 16.29 -7.49
CA GLN A 182 -6.95 17.05 -7.41
C GLN A 182 -6.98 18.15 -6.32
N TYR A 183 -8.11 18.84 -6.17
CA TYR A 183 -8.31 19.80 -5.08
C TYR A 183 -8.23 19.12 -3.71
N PHE A 184 -8.89 17.96 -3.54
CA PHE A 184 -8.84 17.18 -2.31
C PHE A 184 -7.40 16.80 -1.95
N VAL A 185 -6.64 16.23 -2.89
CA VAL A 185 -5.25 15.83 -2.68
C VAL A 185 -4.37 17.01 -2.30
N ARG A 186 -4.49 18.17 -3.01
CA ARG A 186 -3.75 19.38 -2.64
C ARG A 186 -4.06 19.84 -1.22
N ARG A 187 -5.32 19.83 -0.83
CA ARG A 187 -5.74 20.25 0.50
C ARG A 187 -5.21 19.33 1.59
N VAL A 188 -5.22 18.03 1.37
CA VAL A 188 -4.62 17.05 2.29
C VAL A 188 -3.10 17.25 2.38
N ALA A 189 -2.43 17.48 1.25
CA ALA A 189 -0.99 17.79 1.24
C ALA A 189 -0.66 19.03 2.09
N ASP A 190 -1.49 20.08 2.01
CA ASP A 190 -1.31 21.29 2.81
C ASP A 190 -1.53 21.02 4.32
N ILE A 191 -2.52 20.20 4.67
CA ILE A 191 -2.77 19.78 6.07
C ILE A 191 -1.55 19.02 6.61
N ILE A 192 -1.01 18.06 5.84
CA ILE A 192 0.15 17.26 6.23
C ILE A 192 1.41 18.15 6.37
N ALA A 193 1.63 19.05 5.41
CA ALA A 193 2.76 19.99 5.43
C ALA A 193 2.67 20.94 6.63
N ALA A 194 1.47 21.45 6.97
CA ALA A 194 1.26 22.30 8.15
C ALA A 194 1.58 21.57 9.47
N LYS A 195 1.53 20.24 9.48
CA LYS A 195 1.92 19.38 10.61
C LYS A 195 3.41 18.98 10.56
N GLY A 196 4.20 19.55 9.64
CA GLY A 196 5.64 19.30 9.52
C GLY A 196 5.99 17.93 8.92
N LYS A 197 5.08 17.31 8.18
CA LYS A 197 5.28 16.02 7.52
C LYS A 197 5.26 16.18 5.98
N THR A 198 5.81 15.20 5.29
CA THR A 198 5.74 15.09 3.83
C THR A 198 4.74 14.01 3.45
N MET A 199 3.85 14.32 2.53
CA MET A 199 2.89 13.38 1.97
C MET A 199 3.61 12.34 1.09
N ILE A 200 3.18 11.09 1.14
CA ILE A 200 3.43 10.10 0.07
C ILE A 200 2.07 9.75 -0.52
N GLY A 201 1.99 9.50 -1.81
CA GLY A 201 0.78 8.96 -2.45
C GLY A 201 1.13 8.14 -3.69
N TRP A 202 0.17 7.35 -4.14
CA TRP A 202 0.28 6.60 -5.37
C TRP A 202 0.43 7.55 -6.57
N ASP A 203 0.83 7.04 -7.72
CA ASP A 203 1.23 7.90 -8.86
C ASP A 203 0.11 8.76 -9.46
N GLU A 204 -1.15 8.56 -9.04
CA GLU A 204 -2.29 9.44 -9.36
C GLU A 204 -2.08 10.88 -8.86
N ILE A 205 -1.41 11.05 -7.72
CA ILE A 205 -1.19 12.39 -7.13
C ILE A 205 -0.34 13.32 -8.00
N VAL A 206 0.41 12.77 -8.96
CA VAL A 206 1.20 13.57 -9.92
C VAL A 206 0.32 14.57 -10.66
N ASP A 207 -0.93 14.17 -10.98
CA ASP A 207 -1.88 15.01 -11.71
C ASP A 207 -2.51 16.10 -10.82
N ALA A 208 -2.39 15.99 -9.51
CA ALA A 208 -2.94 16.97 -8.58
C ALA A 208 -2.16 18.28 -8.51
N GLY A 209 -0.91 18.31 -8.99
CA GLY A 209 -0.08 19.52 -8.99
C GLY A 209 0.35 19.96 -7.59
N VAL A 210 0.52 19.01 -6.66
CA VAL A 210 1.14 19.27 -5.36
C VAL A 210 2.60 19.63 -5.56
N SER A 211 3.11 20.59 -4.79
CA SER A 211 4.53 20.97 -4.89
C SER A 211 5.45 19.79 -4.53
N PRO A 212 6.53 19.50 -5.30
CA PRO A 212 7.42 18.36 -5.08
C PRO A 212 8.15 18.37 -3.72
N ASP A 213 8.26 19.52 -3.06
CA ASP A 213 8.78 19.62 -1.70
C ASP A 213 7.81 19.10 -0.63
N LYS A 214 6.50 19.03 -0.95
CA LYS A 214 5.44 18.55 -0.05
C LYS A 214 5.08 17.08 -0.27
N ALA A 215 5.50 16.46 -1.38
CA ALA A 215 5.06 15.13 -1.75
C ALA A 215 6.17 14.25 -2.32
N VAL A 216 6.02 12.95 -2.09
CA VAL A 216 6.77 11.85 -2.72
C VAL A 216 5.77 11.01 -3.50
N VAL A 217 6.12 10.60 -4.70
CA VAL A 217 5.28 9.78 -5.57
C VAL A 217 5.69 8.31 -5.44
N MET A 218 4.71 7.43 -5.24
CA MET A 218 4.92 5.99 -5.27
C MET A 218 4.37 5.44 -6.58
N TRP A 219 5.28 5.11 -7.52
CA TRP A 219 4.89 4.65 -8.85
C TRP A 219 4.57 3.16 -8.84
N TRP A 220 3.30 2.80 -9.13
CA TRP A 220 2.79 1.43 -9.10
C TRP A 220 2.25 0.91 -10.44
N ARG A 221 1.75 1.81 -11.31
CA ARG A 221 1.16 1.45 -12.60
C ARG A 221 2.23 1.21 -13.66
N HIS A 222 2.76 -0.03 -13.71
CA HIS A 222 3.84 -0.42 -14.64
C HIS A 222 3.49 -0.22 -16.12
N ASP A 223 2.23 -0.24 -16.47
CA ASP A 223 1.65 0.03 -17.80
C ASP A 223 1.52 1.53 -18.09
N ARG A 224 1.61 2.39 -17.09
CA ARG A 224 1.58 3.85 -17.22
C ARG A 224 2.95 4.48 -16.95
N ARG A 225 3.92 4.12 -17.79
CA ARG A 225 5.30 4.64 -17.66
C ARG A 225 5.39 6.15 -17.79
N TYR A 226 4.45 6.76 -18.48
CA TYR A 226 4.37 8.22 -18.62
C TYR A 226 4.16 8.92 -17.26
N GLN A 227 3.50 8.27 -16.29
CA GLN A 227 3.34 8.83 -14.94
C GLN A 227 4.67 8.87 -14.19
N LEU A 228 5.52 7.85 -14.35
CA LEU A 228 6.88 7.89 -13.81
C LEU A 228 7.68 9.05 -14.41
N LEU A 229 7.66 9.18 -15.74
CA LEU A 229 8.37 10.28 -16.43
C LEU A 229 7.83 11.64 -15.98
N LYS A 230 6.52 11.82 -15.95
CA LYS A 230 5.88 13.05 -15.50
C LYS A 230 6.27 13.40 -14.05
N ALA A 231 6.31 12.42 -13.14
CA ALA A 231 6.75 12.64 -11.77
C ALA A 231 8.21 13.14 -11.72
N LEU A 232 9.11 12.49 -12.45
CA LEU A 232 10.52 12.85 -12.48
C LEU A 232 10.76 14.22 -13.12
N GLU A 233 10.13 14.49 -14.26
CA GLU A 233 10.20 15.79 -14.96
C GLU A 233 9.63 16.93 -14.12
N SER A 234 8.62 16.64 -13.29
CA SER A 234 8.04 17.61 -12.34
C SER A 234 8.88 17.79 -11.08
N GLY A 235 9.98 17.07 -10.91
CA GLY A 235 10.90 17.21 -9.77
C GLY A 235 10.53 16.41 -8.52
N TYR A 236 9.57 15.49 -8.60
CA TYR A 236 9.22 14.65 -7.46
C TYR A 236 10.31 13.63 -7.15
N ARG A 237 10.47 13.33 -5.86
CA ARG A 237 11.13 12.10 -5.42
C ARG A 237 10.18 10.93 -5.63
N VAL A 238 10.71 9.79 -6.07
CA VAL A 238 9.91 8.63 -6.46
C VAL A 238 10.36 7.37 -5.73
N ILE A 239 9.39 6.59 -5.25
CA ILE A 239 9.57 5.20 -4.79
C ILE A 239 8.98 4.30 -5.87
N MET A 240 9.75 3.28 -6.30
CA MET A 240 9.32 2.38 -7.35
C MET A 240 8.73 1.11 -6.76
N THR A 241 7.44 0.87 -7.01
CA THR A 241 6.72 -0.35 -6.63
C THR A 241 5.75 -0.81 -7.72
N PRO A 242 6.21 -0.94 -9.00
CA PRO A 242 5.32 -1.30 -10.08
C PRO A 242 4.68 -2.67 -9.85
N ARG A 243 3.37 -2.81 -10.13
CA ARG A 243 2.63 -4.08 -9.98
C ARG A 243 3.42 -5.28 -10.50
N ARG A 244 4.09 -5.11 -11.62
CA ARG A 244 5.05 -6.07 -12.12
C ARG A 244 6.44 -5.44 -12.15
N PRO A 245 7.39 -6.06 -11.42
CA PRO A 245 7.30 -7.34 -10.69
C PRO A 245 7.13 -7.20 -9.16
N MET A 246 6.74 -6.01 -8.61
CA MET A 246 6.88 -5.70 -7.18
C MET A 246 5.65 -6.03 -6.31
N TYR A 247 4.52 -6.47 -6.92
CA TYR A 247 3.36 -6.89 -6.14
C TYR A 247 3.43 -8.38 -5.80
N GLY A 248 3.42 -8.69 -4.52
CA GLY A 248 3.52 -10.03 -3.97
C GLY A 248 2.23 -10.85 -4.04
N ASP A 249 1.09 -10.22 -4.24
CA ASP A 249 -0.19 -10.88 -4.45
C ASP A 249 -0.35 -11.48 -5.86
N PHE A 250 0.58 -11.19 -6.77
CA PHE A 250 0.67 -11.88 -8.05
C PHE A 250 1.22 -13.29 -7.89
N MET A 251 0.67 -14.24 -8.67
CA MET A 251 1.20 -15.59 -8.75
C MET A 251 2.68 -15.56 -9.14
N GLN A 252 3.49 -16.35 -8.47
CA GLN A 252 4.94 -16.38 -8.70
C GLN A 252 5.39 -17.56 -9.56
N TYR A 253 4.49 -18.51 -9.85
CA TYR A 253 4.83 -19.70 -10.63
C TYR A 253 3.61 -20.22 -11.41
N SER A 254 3.85 -20.92 -12.52
CA SER A 254 2.81 -21.36 -13.47
C SER A 254 1.84 -22.41 -12.91
N THR A 255 2.21 -23.11 -11.84
CA THR A 255 1.35 -24.12 -11.20
C THR A 255 0.52 -23.54 -10.05
N HIS A 256 0.69 -22.25 -9.72
CA HIS A 256 -0.12 -21.60 -8.70
C HIS A 256 -1.51 -21.27 -9.24
N ASN A 257 -2.51 -21.35 -8.38
CA ASN A 257 -3.91 -21.15 -8.73
C ASN A 257 -4.52 -19.92 -8.06
N VAL A 258 -3.88 -19.38 -7.03
CA VAL A 258 -4.42 -18.27 -6.24
C VAL A 258 -3.43 -17.11 -6.22
N GLY A 259 -3.89 -15.97 -6.66
CA GLY A 259 -3.13 -14.74 -6.81
C GLY A 259 -3.60 -13.96 -8.03
N ARG A 260 -3.13 -12.74 -8.17
CA ARG A 260 -3.39 -11.96 -9.38
C ARG A 260 -2.55 -12.50 -10.54
N TYR A 261 -3.10 -12.40 -11.74
CA TYR A 261 -2.46 -12.88 -12.97
C TYR A 261 -2.61 -11.88 -14.13
N TRP A 262 -2.87 -10.64 -13.83
CA TRP A 262 -2.99 -9.61 -14.87
C TRP A 262 -1.65 -9.47 -15.61
N ASP A 263 -1.65 -9.72 -16.90
CA ASP A 263 -0.46 -9.66 -17.77
C ASP A 263 0.67 -10.64 -17.40
N GLY A 264 0.43 -11.65 -16.56
CA GLY A 264 1.34 -12.75 -16.26
C GLY A 264 1.79 -12.86 -14.80
N TYR A 265 2.85 -13.63 -14.60
CA TYR A 265 3.42 -13.95 -13.29
C TYR A 265 4.41 -12.88 -12.81
N ASN A 266 4.65 -12.82 -11.49
CA ASN A 266 5.78 -12.11 -10.90
C ASN A 266 6.80 -13.12 -10.36
N PRO A 267 7.61 -13.76 -11.20
CA PRO A 267 8.60 -14.73 -10.75
C PRO A 267 9.77 -14.04 -10.04
N ILE A 268 10.51 -14.83 -9.24
CA ILE A 268 11.65 -14.34 -8.48
C ILE A 268 12.73 -13.68 -9.35
N GLU A 269 12.91 -14.15 -10.60
CA GLU A 269 13.88 -13.60 -11.55
C GLU A 269 13.55 -12.15 -11.94
N ASP A 270 12.27 -11.85 -12.17
CA ASP A 270 11.81 -10.51 -12.55
C ASP A 270 12.02 -9.53 -11.38
N VAL A 271 11.72 -9.97 -10.15
CA VAL A 271 11.98 -9.17 -8.93
C VAL A 271 13.48 -8.89 -8.77
N PHE A 272 14.32 -9.93 -8.92
CA PHE A 272 15.78 -9.79 -8.85
C PHE A 272 16.33 -8.84 -9.91
N SER A 273 15.79 -8.91 -11.13
CA SER A 273 16.29 -8.16 -12.28
C SER A 273 15.85 -6.70 -12.29
N PHE A 274 14.81 -6.35 -11.54
CA PHE A 274 14.31 -4.98 -11.46
C PHE A 274 15.38 -4.03 -10.87
N PRO A 275 15.56 -2.78 -11.36
CA PRO A 275 14.76 -2.09 -12.40
C PRO A 275 15.34 -2.14 -13.80
N ARG A 276 16.20 -3.10 -14.12
CA ARG A 276 17.00 -3.17 -15.36
C ARG A 276 16.21 -2.86 -16.65
N SER A 277 14.99 -3.35 -16.74
CA SER A 277 14.15 -3.16 -17.95
C SER A 277 13.67 -1.71 -18.14
N ILE A 278 13.73 -0.89 -17.10
CA ILE A 278 13.22 0.49 -17.09
C ILE A 278 14.27 1.53 -16.70
N GLU A 279 15.54 1.14 -16.47
CA GLU A 279 16.63 2.07 -16.11
C GLU A 279 16.75 3.25 -17.06
N HIS A 280 16.48 3.02 -18.36
CA HIS A 280 16.50 4.07 -19.37
C HIS A 280 15.47 5.18 -19.14
N LEU A 281 14.36 4.91 -18.42
CA LEU A 281 13.29 5.88 -18.15
C LEU A 281 13.68 6.93 -17.11
N PHE A 282 14.58 6.59 -16.19
CA PHE A 282 15.00 7.52 -15.14
C PHE A 282 16.48 7.92 -15.25
N LYS A 283 17.08 7.68 -16.42
CA LYS A 283 18.44 8.13 -16.68
C LYS A 283 18.52 9.67 -16.62
N GLY A 284 19.40 10.15 -15.75
CA GLY A 284 19.52 11.59 -15.44
C GLY A 284 18.64 12.06 -14.28
N TYR A 285 17.79 11.18 -13.75
CA TYR A 285 16.91 11.44 -12.60
C TYR A 285 17.23 10.51 -11.40
N GLU A 286 18.39 9.84 -11.40
CA GLU A 286 18.75 8.82 -10.40
C GLU A 286 18.69 9.37 -8.98
N SER A 287 19.02 10.64 -8.78
CA SER A 287 18.96 11.31 -7.47
C SER A 287 17.55 11.51 -6.92
N GLN A 288 16.53 11.41 -7.77
CA GLN A 288 15.12 11.49 -7.38
C GLN A 288 14.55 10.13 -6.97
N ILE A 289 15.23 9.02 -7.32
CA ILE A 289 14.78 7.67 -6.96
C ILE A 289 15.19 7.39 -5.51
N MET A 290 14.20 7.33 -4.60
CA MET A 290 14.42 7.05 -3.18
C MET A 290 14.69 5.57 -2.91
N GLY A 291 14.18 4.69 -3.77
CA GLY A 291 14.31 3.25 -3.60
C GLY A 291 13.20 2.48 -4.30
N MET A 292 13.06 1.22 -3.90
CA MET A 292 12.04 0.32 -4.40
C MET A 292 11.33 -0.40 -3.25
N GLN A 293 10.05 -0.76 -3.47
CA GLN A 293 9.21 -1.44 -2.50
C GLN A 293 8.62 -2.71 -3.10
N TYR A 294 8.47 -3.73 -2.25
CA TYR A 294 7.67 -4.91 -2.51
C TYR A 294 6.35 -4.76 -1.75
N SER A 295 5.21 -4.82 -2.45
CA SER A 295 3.89 -4.65 -1.87
C SER A 295 3.14 -5.97 -1.85
N LEU A 296 2.45 -6.29 -0.74
CA LEU A 296 1.57 -7.44 -0.63
C LEU A 296 0.16 -6.99 -0.28
N TRP A 297 -0.74 -7.05 -1.24
CA TRP A 297 -2.17 -6.85 -1.04
C TRP A 297 -2.80 -8.16 -0.58
N THR A 298 -3.71 -8.07 0.40
CA THR A 298 -4.12 -9.27 1.15
C THR A 298 -5.54 -9.75 0.86
N GLU A 299 -6.18 -9.29 -0.23
CA GLU A 299 -7.51 -9.77 -0.61
C GLU A 299 -7.55 -11.30 -0.75
N ARG A 300 -6.47 -11.89 -1.27
CA ARG A 300 -6.34 -13.34 -1.47
C ARG A 300 -5.35 -14.01 -0.51
N VAL A 301 -4.99 -13.31 0.57
CA VAL A 301 -4.01 -13.74 1.56
C VAL A 301 -4.67 -13.71 2.93
N ALA A 302 -5.42 -14.76 3.26
CA ALA A 302 -6.28 -14.80 4.44
C ALA A 302 -5.59 -15.32 5.71
N ASP A 303 -4.42 -15.93 5.60
CA ASP A 303 -3.70 -16.55 6.72
C ASP A 303 -2.18 -16.36 6.62
N VAL A 304 -1.51 -16.59 7.75
CA VAL A 304 -0.05 -16.40 7.89
C VAL A 304 0.74 -17.31 6.96
N LYS A 305 0.31 -18.55 6.76
CA LYS A 305 1.01 -19.51 5.90
C LYS A 305 1.00 -19.04 4.44
N ARG A 306 -0.14 -18.51 4.01
CA ARG A 306 -0.27 -17.94 2.67
C ARG A 306 0.51 -16.63 2.54
N LEU A 307 0.49 -15.75 3.55
CA LEU A 307 1.30 -14.54 3.57
C LEU A 307 2.78 -14.89 3.33
N ASP A 308 3.30 -15.82 4.09
CA ASP A 308 4.69 -16.25 3.98
C ASP A 308 5.01 -16.81 2.59
N PHE A 309 4.14 -17.68 2.07
CA PHE A 309 4.27 -18.25 0.73
C PHE A 309 4.31 -17.17 -0.36
N MET A 310 3.50 -16.14 -0.25
CA MET A 310 3.43 -15.07 -1.25
C MET A 310 4.59 -14.07 -1.13
N VAL A 311 5.12 -13.88 0.08
CA VAL A 311 6.27 -12.98 0.31
C VAL A 311 7.59 -13.64 -0.08
N PHE A 312 7.78 -14.92 0.29
CA PHE A 312 9.07 -15.59 0.14
C PHE A 312 9.09 -16.61 -1.01
N PRO A 313 10.20 -16.67 -1.77
CA PRO A 313 11.49 -16.00 -1.54
C PRO A 313 11.64 -14.63 -2.23
N ARG A 314 10.59 -14.06 -2.83
CA ARG A 314 10.69 -12.82 -3.64
C ARG A 314 11.21 -11.62 -2.85
N LEU A 315 10.89 -11.52 -1.55
CA LEU A 315 11.43 -10.44 -0.70
C LEU A 315 12.96 -10.50 -0.58
N ILE A 316 13.54 -11.71 -0.60
CA ILE A 316 15.00 -11.88 -0.63
C ILE A 316 15.56 -11.38 -1.96
N ALA A 317 14.88 -11.66 -3.07
CA ALA A 317 15.26 -11.15 -4.39
C ALA A 317 15.17 -9.62 -4.48
N LEU A 318 14.13 -9.01 -3.89
CA LEU A 318 14.04 -7.55 -3.77
C LEU A 318 15.24 -6.97 -3.02
N ALA A 319 15.58 -7.54 -1.86
CA ALA A 319 16.70 -7.05 -1.07
C ALA A 319 18.01 -7.11 -1.86
N GLU A 320 18.27 -8.22 -2.57
CA GLU A 320 19.43 -8.33 -3.47
C GLU A 320 19.36 -7.29 -4.61
N ALA A 321 18.18 -7.10 -5.20
CA ALA A 321 17.97 -6.13 -6.28
C ALA A 321 18.23 -4.69 -5.83
N ALA A 322 17.82 -4.34 -4.61
CA ALA A 322 17.97 -3.01 -4.06
C ALA A 322 19.41 -2.68 -3.64
N TRP A 323 20.14 -3.66 -3.11
CA TRP A 323 21.48 -3.46 -2.57
C TRP A 323 22.60 -3.70 -3.59
N THR A 324 22.34 -4.47 -4.65
CA THR A 324 23.37 -4.83 -5.64
C THR A 324 23.38 -3.84 -6.81
N PRO A 325 24.48 -3.11 -7.03
CA PRO A 325 24.61 -2.26 -8.22
C PRO A 325 24.34 -3.04 -9.51
N ALA A 326 23.68 -2.40 -10.47
CA ALA A 326 23.22 -3.03 -11.72
C ALA A 326 24.33 -3.84 -12.44
N GLY A 327 25.53 -3.28 -12.55
CA GLY A 327 26.69 -3.95 -13.18
C GLY A 327 27.27 -5.15 -12.41
N ARG A 328 26.78 -5.43 -11.19
CA ARG A 328 27.21 -6.57 -10.36
C ARG A 328 26.10 -7.60 -10.14
N LYS A 329 24.91 -7.39 -10.71
CA LYS A 329 23.81 -8.35 -10.62
C LYS A 329 24.12 -9.62 -11.40
N ASP A 330 24.09 -10.74 -10.71
CA ASP A 330 24.30 -12.09 -11.26
C ASP A 330 23.24 -13.02 -10.69
N TYR A 331 22.21 -13.30 -11.49
CA TYR A 331 21.08 -14.15 -11.09
C TYR A 331 21.52 -15.58 -10.76
N SER A 332 22.45 -16.15 -11.55
CA SER A 332 22.96 -17.50 -11.29
C SER A 332 23.69 -17.57 -9.94
N ARG A 333 24.47 -16.54 -9.59
CA ARG A 333 25.11 -16.45 -8.29
C ARG A 333 24.08 -16.27 -7.15
N PHE A 334 23.05 -15.48 -7.36
CA PHE A 334 21.93 -15.34 -6.41
C PHE A 334 21.26 -16.68 -6.17
N MET A 335 20.88 -17.40 -7.22
CA MET A 335 20.22 -18.71 -7.12
C MET A 335 21.07 -19.77 -6.41
N ARG A 336 22.41 -19.74 -6.59
CA ARG A 336 23.30 -20.63 -5.81
C ARG A 336 23.33 -20.36 -4.31
N ARG A 337 23.07 -19.11 -3.90
CA ARG A 337 23.01 -18.71 -2.47
C ARG A 337 21.62 -18.88 -1.86
N LEU A 338 20.58 -18.86 -2.68
CA LEU A 338 19.19 -18.89 -2.22
C LEU A 338 18.89 -20.09 -1.29
N PRO A 339 19.39 -21.32 -1.50
CA PRO A 339 19.14 -22.44 -0.57
C PRO A 339 19.55 -22.18 0.87
N PHE A 340 20.60 -21.38 1.12
CA PHE A 340 21.01 -20.99 2.48
C PHE A 340 19.96 -20.08 3.13
N PHE A 341 19.39 -19.17 2.36
CA PHE A 341 18.29 -18.30 2.84
C PHE A 341 17.01 -19.10 3.08
N LEU A 342 16.69 -20.06 2.21
CA LEU A 342 15.54 -20.94 2.42
C LEU A 342 15.68 -21.77 3.69
N HIS A 343 16.86 -22.34 3.92
CA HIS A 343 17.13 -23.03 5.18
C HIS A 343 17.06 -22.09 6.41
N TRP A 344 17.53 -20.85 6.27
CA TRP A 344 17.38 -19.84 7.33
C TRP A 344 15.90 -19.52 7.60
N LEU A 345 15.04 -19.44 6.58
CA LEU A 345 13.59 -19.27 6.74
C LEU A 345 12.97 -20.47 7.49
N ASP A 346 13.45 -21.70 7.25
CA ASP A 346 13.02 -22.87 8.01
C ASP A 346 13.29 -22.72 9.52
N THR A 347 14.44 -22.13 9.89
CA THR A 347 14.77 -21.87 11.31
C THR A 347 13.88 -20.80 11.95
N LYS A 348 13.10 -20.06 11.15
CA LYS A 348 12.16 -19.04 11.58
C LYS A 348 10.70 -19.48 11.47
N ASP A 349 10.47 -20.73 11.13
CA ASP A 349 9.13 -21.30 10.90
C ASP A 349 8.32 -20.55 9.84
N ILE A 350 9.00 -20.13 8.77
CA ILE A 350 8.41 -19.41 7.63
C ILE A 350 8.07 -20.40 6.52
N TYR A 351 6.82 -20.38 6.07
CA TYR A 351 6.38 -21.21 4.95
C TYR A 351 6.58 -20.44 3.62
N TYR A 352 7.55 -20.86 2.83
CA TYR A 352 7.90 -20.18 1.58
C TYR A 352 7.64 -21.06 0.34
N PHE A 353 7.56 -20.46 -0.82
CA PHE A 353 7.64 -21.19 -2.10
C PHE A 353 9.08 -21.63 -2.38
N ASP A 354 9.27 -22.93 -2.63
CA ASP A 354 10.59 -23.47 -3.00
C ASP A 354 10.73 -23.54 -4.54
N PRO A 355 11.49 -22.62 -5.17
CA PRO A 355 11.66 -22.62 -6.63
C PRO A 355 12.49 -23.78 -7.17
N PHE A 356 13.21 -24.52 -6.30
CA PHE A 356 14.01 -25.68 -6.68
C PHE A 356 13.23 -26.99 -6.60
N ALA A 357 12.17 -27.03 -5.78
CA ALA A 357 11.32 -28.20 -5.56
C ALA A 357 9.89 -27.74 -5.21
N PRO A 358 9.15 -27.20 -6.19
CA PRO A 358 7.80 -26.62 -5.95
C PRO A 358 6.83 -27.61 -5.28
N GLU A 359 6.96 -28.90 -5.55
CA GLU A 359 6.12 -29.96 -4.99
C GLU A 359 6.32 -30.21 -3.49
N ARG A 360 7.45 -29.82 -2.91
CA ARG A 360 7.75 -30.00 -1.48
C ARG A 360 6.94 -29.05 -0.58
N ARG A 361 6.59 -27.89 -1.12
CA ARG A 361 5.83 -26.87 -0.41
C ARG A 361 4.66 -26.42 -1.29
N PRO A 362 3.57 -27.23 -1.31
CA PRO A 362 2.43 -26.92 -2.15
C PRO A 362 1.81 -25.57 -1.78
N GLU A 363 1.20 -24.95 -2.76
CA GLU A 363 0.49 -23.69 -2.56
C GLU A 363 -0.56 -23.83 -1.45
N PRO A 364 -0.56 -22.95 -0.41
CA PRO A 364 -1.59 -22.96 0.61
C PRO A 364 -2.97 -22.71 0.00
N THR A 365 -3.99 -23.35 0.53
CA THR A 365 -5.38 -23.06 0.15
C THR A 365 -5.73 -21.62 0.48
N ALA A 366 -6.61 -21.01 -0.32
CA ALA A 366 -7.20 -19.72 -0.02
C ALA A 366 -8.72 -19.83 -0.10
N PRO A 367 -9.45 -19.00 0.66
CA PRO A 367 -10.88 -18.88 0.48
C PRO A 367 -11.21 -18.46 -0.96
N GLU A 368 -12.13 -19.16 -1.59
CA GLU A 368 -12.64 -18.76 -2.89
C GLU A 368 -13.60 -17.57 -2.68
N LYS A 369 -13.26 -16.44 -3.26
CA LYS A 369 -14.23 -15.39 -3.55
C LYS A 369 -14.23 -15.24 -5.06
N GLU A 370 -15.37 -15.38 -5.69
CA GLU A 370 -15.49 -15.14 -7.12
C GLU A 370 -15.00 -13.72 -7.42
N ASP A 371 -13.92 -13.61 -8.20
CA ASP A 371 -13.46 -12.34 -8.70
C ASP A 371 -14.38 -11.84 -9.80
N VAL A 372 -15.23 -10.90 -9.46
CA VAL A 372 -16.01 -10.14 -10.44
C VAL A 372 -15.12 -9.18 -11.25
N LEU A 373 -13.82 -9.13 -10.97
CA LEU A 373 -12.86 -8.19 -11.59
C LEU A 373 -11.89 -8.81 -12.60
N GLN A 374 -12.31 -9.84 -13.34
CA GLN A 374 -11.51 -10.27 -14.51
C GLN A 374 -11.78 -9.44 -15.78
N ASN A 375 -12.72 -8.49 -15.74
CA ASN A 375 -13.09 -7.66 -16.91
C ASN A 375 -13.24 -6.20 -16.45
N GLY A 376 -12.15 -5.48 -16.37
CA GLY A 376 -12.14 -4.04 -16.18
C GLY A 376 -10.84 -3.45 -16.69
#